data_45f12ed33a2a661260de5796b06313b5
#
_entry.id   45f12ed33a2a661260de5796b06313b5
#
_cell.length_a   1.000
_cell.length_b   1.000
_cell.length_c   1.000
_cell.angle_alpha   90.00
_cell.angle_beta   90.00
_cell.angle_gamma   90.00
#
_symmetry.space_group_name_H-M   'P 1'
#
loop_
_entity.id
_entity.type
_entity.pdbx_description
1 polymer ?
#
loop_
_entity_poly.entity_id
_entity_poly.type
_entity_poly.pdbx_seq_one_letter_code
_entity_poly.pdbx_strand_id
1 'polypeptide(L)'
;QVFDLAILDIMMPGIDGFEVCRQIRGGAAGSNTDMPIVFLSAKTEEFDKVLGFTLGADDYVTKPFNPLELTARVKSQLRRYTQLNPNSGARETVNNEITIKGMSINRDNHKVIVDGEEIKLTPIEFDILYLLASNPGKVFSTDEIFEKVWNEKVYEANNTVMVHIRRLRGKMKEDTRQNKIITTVWGVGYKIEK
;
A
#
# COMPACT_ATOMS: atom_id res chain seq x y z
N GLN A 1 -15.63 -3.21 17.49
CA GLN A 1 -14.60 -2.19 17.76
C GLN A 1 -13.90 -1.89 16.44
N VAL A 2 -13.75 -0.62 16.09
CA VAL A 2 -13.06 -0.19 14.88
C VAL A 2 -11.61 0.12 15.26
N PHE A 3 -10.67 -0.40 14.48
CA PHE A 3 -9.23 -0.15 14.64
C PHE A 3 -8.72 0.63 13.44
N ASP A 4 -7.77 1.53 13.67
CA ASP A 4 -7.15 2.37 12.64
C ASP A 4 -5.82 1.81 12.12
N LEU A 5 -5.23 0.85 12.84
CA LEU A 5 -4.00 0.15 12.48
C LEU A 5 -3.89 -1.15 13.28
N ALA A 6 -3.32 -2.19 12.69
CA ALA A 6 -2.95 -3.41 13.38
C ALA A 6 -1.43 -3.61 13.38
N ILE A 7 -0.88 -3.99 14.54
CA ILE A 7 0.48 -4.49 14.67
C ILE A 7 0.36 -5.98 14.98
N LEU A 8 0.89 -6.83 14.10
CA LEU A 8 0.77 -8.27 14.19
C LEU A 8 2.14 -8.92 14.36
N ASP A 9 2.31 -9.65 15.45
CA ASP A 9 3.46 -10.57 15.56
C ASP A 9 3.22 -11.77 14.64
N ILE A 10 4.21 -12.14 13.85
CA ILE A 10 4.10 -13.33 13.00
C ILE A 10 4.02 -14.59 13.85
N MET A 11 4.84 -14.67 14.91
CA MET A 11 4.92 -15.84 15.77
C MET A 11 4.01 -15.69 16.99
N MET A 12 2.72 -15.93 16.81
CA MET A 12 1.77 -15.99 17.93
C MET A 12 1.31 -17.42 18.18
N PRO A 13 1.05 -17.83 19.45
CA PRO A 13 0.49 -19.13 19.74
C PRO A 13 -0.96 -19.22 19.23
N GLY A 14 -1.30 -20.32 18.58
CA GLY A 14 -2.63 -20.57 18.02
C GLY A 14 -2.75 -20.11 16.58
N ILE A 15 -3.29 -18.94 16.34
CA ILE A 15 -3.41 -18.32 15.00
C ILE A 15 -2.20 -17.41 14.78
N ASP A 16 -1.42 -17.66 13.74
CA ASP A 16 -0.27 -16.83 13.41
C ASP A 16 -0.68 -15.45 12.81
N GLY A 17 0.27 -14.51 12.80
CA GLY A 17 0.02 -13.16 12.28
C GLY A 17 -0.37 -13.13 10.81
N PHE A 18 0.10 -14.07 10.01
CA PHE A 18 -0.23 -14.17 8.59
C PHE A 18 -1.70 -14.54 8.37
N GLU A 19 -2.20 -15.49 9.17
CA GLU A 19 -3.61 -15.88 9.12
C GLU A 19 -4.53 -14.74 9.57
N VAL A 20 -4.16 -14.02 10.65
CA VAL A 20 -4.90 -12.83 11.09
C VAL A 20 -4.94 -11.78 9.99
N CYS A 21 -3.82 -11.49 9.35
CA CYS A 21 -3.75 -10.55 8.21
C CYS A 21 -4.67 -10.98 7.07
N ARG A 22 -4.66 -12.26 6.69
CA ARG A 22 -5.52 -12.80 5.64
C ARG A 22 -6.99 -12.64 5.98
N GLN A 23 -7.39 -12.90 7.20
CA GLN A 23 -8.77 -12.72 7.67
C GLN A 23 -9.20 -11.26 7.63
N ILE A 24 -8.35 -10.33 8.07
CA ILE A 24 -8.62 -8.88 7.97
C ILE A 24 -8.81 -8.48 6.50
N ARG A 25 -7.89 -8.84 5.62
CA ARG A 25 -7.94 -8.50 4.19
C ARG A 25 -9.09 -9.20 3.45
N GLY A 26 -9.51 -10.36 3.94
CA GLY A 26 -10.67 -11.11 3.43
C GLY A 26 -12.02 -10.54 3.89
N GLY A 27 -12.05 -9.51 4.74
CA GLY A 27 -13.29 -8.91 5.24
C GLY A 27 -13.99 -9.75 6.30
N ALA A 28 -13.30 -10.69 6.95
CA ALA A 28 -13.87 -11.50 8.01
C ALA A 28 -14.39 -10.61 9.16
N ALA A 29 -15.57 -10.94 9.69
CA ALA A 29 -16.19 -10.28 10.84
C ALA A 29 -16.38 -8.76 10.72
N GLY A 30 -16.56 -8.22 9.49
CA GLY A 30 -16.75 -6.77 9.28
C GLY A 30 -15.49 -5.96 9.54
N SER A 31 -14.31 -6.58 9.41
CA SER A 31 -13.02 -5.90 9.54
C SER A 31 -12.84 -4.86 8.44
N ASN A 32 -12.14 -3.78 8.78
CA ASN A 32 -11.74 -2.76 7.83
C ASN A 32 -10.59 -3.30 6.94
N THR A 33 -10.92 -3.68 5.71
CA THR A 33 -9.99 -4.33 4.78
C THR A 33 -8.81 -3.44 4.37
N ASP A 34 -8.95 -2.12 4.55
CA ASP A 34 -7.98 -1.13 4.10
C ASP A 34 -7.11 -0.59 5.25
N MET A 35 -7.38 -1.04 6.47
CA MET A 35 -6.60 -0.68 7.66
C MET A 35 -5.13 -1.05 7.48
N PRO A 36 -4.19 -0.15 7.80
CA PRO A 36 -2.77 -0.46 7.76
C PRO A 36 -2.39 -1.62 8.68
N ILE A 37 -1.54 -2.51 8.17
CA ILE A 37 -1.03 -3.65 8.93
C ILE A 37 0.50 -3.60 8.93
N VAL A 38 1.09 -3.61 10.14
CA VAL A 38 2.53 -3.68 10.36
C VAL A 38 2.86 -5.03 10.98
N PHE A 39 3.73 -5.81 10.34
CA PHE A 39 4.22 -7.05 10.93
C PHE A 39 5.42 -6.84 11.84
N LEU A 40 5.44 -7.59 12.95
CA LEU A 40 6.64 -7.80 13.76
C LEU A 40 7.16 -9.21 13.52
N SER A 41 8.44 -9.36 13.17
CA SER A 41 9.05 -10.66 12.94
C SER A 41 10.35 -10.86 13.72
N ALA A 42 10.58 -12.07 14.17
CA ALA A 42 11.83 -12.46 14.82
C ALA A 42 12.97 -12.74 13.83
N LYS A 43 12.70 -12.78 12.51
CA LYS A 43 13.68 -13.22 11.51
C LYS A 43 13.69 -12.40 10.24
N THR A 44 14.89 -12.31 9.71
CA THR A 44 15.31 -11.61 8.49
C THR A 44 15.18 -12.47 7.23
N GLU A 45 14.40 -13.55 7.22
CA GLU A 45 14.22 -14.32 5.99
C GLU A 45 13.41 -13.47 4.99
N GLU A 46 14.03 -13.18 3.88
CA GLU A 46 13.46 -12.40 2.78
C GLU A 46 12.11 -12.99 2.33
N PHE A 47 11.97 -14.32 2.45
CA PHE A 47 10.74 -15.03 2.16
C PHE A 47 9.57 -14.62 3.06
N ASP A 48 9.81 -14.44 4.37
CA ASP A 48 8.75 -14.03 5.32
C ASP A 48 8.29 -12.61 5.05
N LYS A 49 9.21 -11.71 4.67
CA LYS A 49 8.87 -10.34 4.26
C LYS A 49 8.00 -10.34 2.99
N VAL A 50 8.42 -11.08 1.97
CA VAL A 50 7.67 -11.21 0.72
C VAL A 50 6.30 -11.83 0.96
N LEU A 51 6.21 -12.87 1.79
CA LEU A 51 4.95 -13.50 2.16
C LEU A 51 4.04 -12.51 2.92
N GLY A 52 4.55 -11.79 3.90
CA GLY A 52 3.80 -10.78 4.66
C GLY A 52 3.22 -9.70 3.75
N PHE A 53 4.01 -9.15 2.85
CA PHE A 53 3.52 -8.19 1.87
C PHE A 53 2.52 -8.84 0.90
N THR A 54 2.72 -10.08 0.47
CA THR A 54 1.77 -10.81 -0.38
C THR A 54 0.42 -11.01 0.31
N LEU A 55 0.40 -11.19 1.62
CA LEU A 55 -0.82 -11.34 2.41
C LEU A 55 -1.50 -10.01 2.73
N GLY A 56 -0.82 -8.88 2.58
CA GLY A 56 -1.48 -7.61 2.74
C GLY A 56 -0.92 -6.66 3.76
N ALA A 57 0.26 -6.91 4.27
CA ALA A 57 0.95 -5.96 5.11
C ALA A 57 1.36 -4.70 4.34
N ASP A 58 1.38 -3.58 5.05
CA ASP A 58 1.84 -2.29 4.53
C ASP A 58 3.26 -1.97 5.00
N ASP A 59 3.70 -2.57 6.11
CA ASP A 59 5.05 -2.40 6.63
C ASP A 59 5.50 -3.63 7.46
N TYR A 60 6.79 -3.66 7.76
CA TYR A 60 7.45 -4.80 8.41
C TYR A 60 8.57 -4.32 9.34
N VAL A 61 8.62 -4.82 10.57
CA VAL A 61 9.65 -4.49 11.54
C VAL A 61 10.29 -5.77 12.09
N THR A 62 11.61 -5.86 12.00
CA THR A 62 12.36 -7.03 12.51
C THR A 62 12.67 -6.90 13.99
N LYS A 63 12.52 -7.99 14.73
CA LYS A 63 12.95 -8.10 16.13
C LYS A 63 14.44 -8.50 16.22
N PRO A 64 15.23 -7.91 17.11
CA PRO A 64 14.88 -6.84 18.05
C PRO A 64 14.77 -5.49 17.35
N PHE A 65 13.75 -4.71 17.66
CA PHE A 65 13.52 -3.39 17.08
C PHE A 65 13.74 -2.27 18.10
N ASN A 66 14.11 -1.11 17.59
CA ASN A 66 14.12 0.09 18.40
C ASN A 66 12.66 0.59 18.59
N PRO A 67 12.18 0.82 19.82
CA PRO A 67 10.84 1.34 20.06
C PRO A 67 10.54 2.67 19.35
N LEU A 68 11.56 3.52 19.16
CA LEU A 68 11.42 4.76 18.40
C LEU A 68 11.18 4.49 16.91
N GLU A 69 11.82 3.47 16.35
CA GLU A 69 11.59 3.05 14.96
C GLU A 69 10.16 2.57 14.77
N LEU A 70 9.70 1.63 15.60
CA LEU A 70 8.33 1.14 15.53
C LEU A 70 7.32 2.29 15.67
N THR A 71 7.55 3.19 16.64
CA THR A 71 6.68 4.36 16.86
C THR A 71 6.65 5.27 15.64
N ALA A 72 7.78 5.51 14.98
CA ALA A 72 7.87 6.34 13.79
C ALA A 72 7.10 5.72 12.62
N ARG A 73 7.23 4.40 12.39
CA ARG A 73 6.52 3.64 11.36
C ARG A 73 5.00 3.67 11.60
N VAL A 74 4.57 3.35 12.82
CA VAL A 74 3.15 3.40 13.20
C VAL A 74 2.56 4.79 13.00
N LYS A 75 3.25 5.85 13.45
CA LYS A 75 2.80 7.24 13.24
C LYS A 75 2.72 7.59 11.76
N SER A 76 3.66 7.13 10.94
CA SER A 76 3.65 7.34 9.50
C SER A 76 2.44 6.67 8.85
N GLN A 77 2.15 5.41 9.18
CA GLN A 77 1.00 4.68 8.67
C GLN A 77 -0.32 5.28 9.14
N LEU A 78 -0.44 5.61 10.43
CA LEU A 78 -1.64 6.28 10.98
C LEU A 78 -1.88 7.64 10.34
N ARG A 79 -0.83 8.46 10.16
CA ARG A 79 -0.97 9.76 9.51
C ARG A 79 -1.52 9.63 8.10
N ARG A 80 -1.02 8.67 7.33
CA ARG A 80 -1.55 8.35 6.00
C ARG A 80 -3.01 7.94 6.09
N TYR A 81 -3.31 6.99 6.96
CA TYR A 81 -4.66 6.45 7.12
C TYR A 81 -5.67 7.48 7.64
N THR A 82 -5.33 8.33 8.62
CA THR A 82 -6.23 9.36 9.15
C THR A 82 -6.38 10.56 8.21
N GLN A 83 -5.36 10.87 7.41
CA GLN A 83 -5.52 11.82 6.31
C GLN A 83 -6.44 11.29 5.19
N LEU A 84 -6.64 9.96 5.14
CA LEU A 84 -7.55 9.27 4.23
C LEU A 84 -9.03 9.30 4.67
N ASN A 85 -9.31 9.63 5.95
CA ASN A 85 -10.67 9.63 6.47
C ASN A 85 -11.33 10.99 6.23
N PRO A 86 -12.48 11.06 5.49
CA PRO A 86 -13.14 12.32 5.11
C PRO A 86 -13.70 13.13 6.29
N ASN A 87 -13.59 12.64 7.53
CA ASN A 87 -14.10 13.31 8.72
C ASN A 87 -13.15 14.31 9.39
N SER A 88 -11.95 14.51 8.89
CA SER A 88 -11.05 15.55 9.39
C SER A 88 -11.19 16.83 8.56
N GLY A 89 -12.10 17.71 9.01
CA GLY A 89 -12.31 19.12 8.76
C GLY A 89 -11.68 19.76 7.53
N ALA A 90 -12.56 20.35 6.72
CA ALA A 90 -12.39 21.40 5.72
C ALA A 90 -10.95 21.86 5.41
N ARG A 91 -10.46 21.49 4.23
CA ARG A 91 -9.44 22.25 3.50
C ARG A 91 -9.99 22.63 2.13
N GLU A 92 -9.69 23.87 1.73
CA GLU A 92 -10.12 24.49 0.48
C GLU A 92 -9.79 23.59 -0.73
N THR A 93 -10.74 23.47 -1.63
CA THR A 93 -10.71 22.69 -2.85
C THR A 93 -9.71 23.26 -3.86
N VAL A 94 -8.46 22.92 -3.74
CA VAL A 94 -7.58 22.83 -4.90
C VAL A 94 -7.94 21.51 -5.56
N ASN A 95 -8.28 21.54 -6.84
CA ASN A 95 -8.73 20.36 -7.59
C ASN A 95 -7.55 19.37 -7.73
N ASN A 96 -7.30 18.56 -6.68
CA ASN A 96 -6.24 17.55 -6.62
C ASN A 96 -6.70 16.22 -7.26
N GLU A 97 -7.54 16.31 -8.28
CA GLU A 97 -8.04 15.15 -9.02
C GLU A 97 -7.21 14.91 -10.28
N ILE A 98 -6.69 13.71 -10.40
CA ILE A 98 -5.97 13.23 -11.59
C ILE A 98 -6.90 12.28 -12.33
N THR A 99 -7.22 12.60 -13.59
CA THR A 99 -7.96 11.68 -14.47
C THR A 99 -7.03 11.16 -15.55
N ILE A 100 -6.85 9.86 -15.61
CA ILE A 100 -5.98 9.18 -16.58
C ILE A 100 -6.48 7.76 -16.86
N LYS A 101 -6.55 7.37 -18.13
CA LYS A 101 -6.93 6.01 -18.57
C LYS A 101 -8.20 5.45 -17.93
N GLY A 102 -9.26 6.25 -17.84
CA GLY A 102 -10.52 5.82 -17.20
C GLY A 102 -10.48 5.76 -15.67
N MET A 103 -9.35 6.16 -15.08
CA MET A 103 -9.18 6.23 -13.64
C MET A 103 -9.22 7.69 -13.18
N SER A 104 -9.93 7.96 -12.09
CA SER A 104 -9.91 9.21 -11.35
C SER A 104 -9.33 8.97 -9.95
N ILE A 105 -8.36 9.78 -9.57
CA ILE A 105 -7.70 9.74 -8.27
C ILE A 105 -7.84 11.10 -7.61
N ASN A 106 -8.48 11.16 -6.46
CA ASN A 106 -8.57 12.36 -5.65
C ASN A 106 -7.70 12.22 -4.40
N ARG A 107 -6.68 13.08 -4.30
CA ARG A 107 -5.72 13.03 -3.20
C ARG A 107 -6.31 13.46 -1.87
N ASP A 108 -7.25 14.39 -1.86
CA ASP A 108 -7.73 15.01 -0.62
C ASP A 108 -8.63 14.06 0.18
N ASN A 109 -9.41 13.22 -0.53
CA ASN A 109 -10.26 12.19 0.08
C ASN A 109 -9.78 10.76 -0.19
N HIS A 110 -8.60 10.60 -0.81
CA HIS A 110 -7.98 9.33 -1.19
C HIS A 110 -8.92 8.37 -1.95
N LYS A 111 -9.81 8.94 -2.71
CA LYS A 111 -10.77 8.20 -3.50
C LYS A 111 -10.17 7.84 -4.85
N VAL A 112 -10.31 6.59 -5.23
CA VAL A 112 -9.91 6.09 -6.56
C VAL A 112 -11.13 5.45 -7.20
N ILE A 113 -11.43 5.88 -8.42
CA ILE A 113 -12.49 5.34 -9.26
C ILE A 113 -11.83 4.79 -10.52
N VAL A 114 -12.12 3.56 -10.88
CA VAL A 114 -11.67 2.92 -12.12
C VAL A 114 -12.89 2.44 -12.89
N ASP A 115 -13.04 2.88 -14.13
CA ASP A 115 -14.19 2.55 -14.99
C ASP A 115 -15.56 2.77 -14.30
N GLY A 116 -15.65 3.80 -13.46
CA GLY A 116 -16.87 4.18 -12.73
C GLY A 116 -17.08 3.44 -11.41
N GLU A 117 -16.26 2.45 -11.06
CA GLU A 117 -16.30 1.74 -9.79
C GLU A 117 -15.27 2.29 -8.79
N GLU A 118 -15.70 2.57 -7.56
CA GLU A 118 -14.79 2.94 -6.49
C GLU A 118 -14.02 1.72 -6.00
N ILE A 119 -12.69 1.83 -5.97
CA ILE A 119 -11.79 0.79 -5.46
C ILE A 119 -11.20 1.19 -4.12
N LYS A 120 -11.11 0.23 -3.20
CA LYS A 120 -10.53 0.43 -1.89
C LYS A 120 -9.06 0.05 -1.89
N LEU A 121 -8.21 1.01 -1.58
CA LEU A 121 -6.76 0.85 -1.52
C LEU A 121 -6.24 1.02 -0.11
N THR A 122 -5.20 0.27 0.26
CA THR A 122 -4.44 0.60 1.46
C THR A 122 -3.65 1.91 1.25
N PRO A 123 -3.21 2.59 2.32
CA PRO A 123 -2.45 3.84 2.17
C PRO A 123 -1.23 3.70 1.26
N ILE A 124 -0.49 2.61 1.36
CA ILE A 124 0.69 2.35 0.51
C ILE A 124 0.30 2.12 -0.96
N GLU A 125 -0.75 1.35 -1.20
CA GLU A 125 -1.25 1.14 -2.56
C GLU A 125 -1.70 2.46 -3.20
N PHE A 126 -2.38 3.31 -2.43
CA PHE A 126 -2.77 4.64 -2.89
C PHE A 126 -1.56 5.51 -3.22
N ASP A 127 -0.56 5.58 -2.31
CA ASP A 127 0.63 6.39 -2.51
C ASP A 127 1.44 5.95 -3.74
N ILE A 128 1.56 4.64 -3.98
CA ILE A 128 2.20 4.10 -5.19
C ILE A 128 1.42 4.53 -6.43
N LEU A 129 0.11 4.33 -6.44
CA LEU A 129 -0.73 4.67 -7.59
C LEU A 129 -0.70 6.17 -7.88
N TYR A 130 -0.80 7.00 -6.83
CA TYR A 130 -0.74 8.45 -6.93
C TYR A 130 0.62 8.93 -7.46
N LEU A 131 1.73 8.36 -6.98
CA LEU A 131 3.07 8.67 -7.46
C LEU A 131 3.20 8.46 -8.97
N LEU A 132 2.73 7.32 -9.46
CA LEU A 132 2.80 6.97 -10.88
C LEU A 132 1.86 7.84 -11.72
N ALA A 133 0.63 8.05 -11.26
CA ALA A 133 -0.39 8.83 -11.97
C ALA A 133 -0.07 10.33 -12.02
N SER A 134 0.61 10.86 -11.00
CA SER A 134 1.07 12.26 -10.98
C SER A 134 2.23 12.53 -11.93
N ASN A 135 2.86 11.48 -12.46
CA ASN A 135 4.03 11.59 -13.34
C ASN A 135 3.85 10.71 -14.60
N PRO A 136 2.82 10.95 -15.42
CA PRO A 136 2.50 10.09 -16.56
C PRO A 136 3.64 10.07 -17.58
N GLY A 137 3.99 8.85 -18.02
CA GLY A 137 5.10 8.58 -18.95
C GLY A 137 6.46 8.41 -18.26
N LYS A 138 6.64 8.88 -17.02
CA LYS A 138 7.89 8.69 -16.29
C LYS A 138 8.00 7.28 -15.74
N VAL A 139 9.14 6.62 -15.99
CA VAL A 139 9.46 5.32 -15.38
C VAL A 139 10.09 5.57 -14.01
N PHE A 140 9.60 4.85 -13.01
CA PHE A 140 10.18 4.80 -11.67
C PHE A 140 10.73 3.40 -11.42
N SER A 141 11.97 3.30 -10.97
CA SER A 141 12.51 2.02 -10.49
C SER A 141 11.80 1.57 -9.21
N THR A 142 11.94 0.29 -8.87
CA THR A 142 11.43 -0.24 -7.59
C THR A 142 12.01 0.52 -6.40
N ASP A 143 13.29 0.86 -6.47
CA ASP A 143 13.99 1.59 -5.43
C ASP A 143 13.47 3.01 -5.29
N GLU A 144 13.28 3.73 -6.40
CA GLU A 144 12.71 5.08 -6.40
C GLU A 144 11.27 5.10 -5.85
N ILE A 145 10.45 4.09 -6.20
CA ILE A 145 9.09 3.95 -5.65
C ILE A 145 9.17 3.73 -4.14
N PHE A 146 10.03 2.82 -3.71
CA PHE A 146 10.19 2.53 -2.29
C PHE A 146 10.64 3.77 -1.51
N GLU A 147 11.71 4.42 -1.93
CA GLU A 147 12.22 5.62 -1.25
C GLU A 147 11.17 6.73 -1.15
N LYS A 148 10.40 6.95 -2.23
CA LYS A 148 9.39 8.01 -2.26
C LYS A 148 8.13 7.70 -1.44
N VAL A 149 7.71 6.43 -1.43
CA VAL A 149 6.48 6.01 -0.76
C VAL A 149 6.74 5.70 0.71
N TRP A 150 7.80 4.98 1.04
CA TRP A 150 8.13 4.67 2.44
C TRP A 150 8.95 5.77 3.11
N ASN A 151 9.55 6.68 2.33
CA ASN A 151 10.46 7.73 2.81
C ASN A 151 11.68 7.17 3.55
N GLU A 152 12.20 6.06 3.05
CA GLU A 152 13.34 5.32 3.61
C GLU A 152 14.32 4.96 2.50
N LYS A 153 15.62 4.89 2.88
CA LYS A 153 16.65 4.40 1.95
C LYS A 153 16.49 2.90 1.73
N VAL A 154 16.70 2.49 0.49
CA VAL A 154 16.63 1.09 0.08
C VAL A 154 17.78 0.31 0.70
N TYR A 155 17.44 -0.67 1.53
CA TYR A 155 18.41 -1.68 1.96
C TYR A 155 18.10 -3.08 1.37
N GLU A 156 16.85 -3.37 0.97
CA GLU A 156 16.43 -4.69 0.41
C GLU A 156 15.00 -4.66 -0.16
N ALA A 157 14.58 -3.61 -0.88
CA ALA A 157 13.15 -3.34 -1.11
C ALA A 157 12.54 -3.88 -2.40
N ASN A 158 13.31 -4.56 -3.26
CA ASN A 158 12.86 -4.89 -4.63
C ASN A 158 11.58 -5.71 -4.68
N ASN A 159 11.37 -6.64 -3.72
CA ASN A 159 10.20 -7.51 -3.73
C ASN A 159 8.93 -6.82 -3.19
N THR A 160 9.06 -5.89 -2.25
CA THR A 160 7.94 -5.20 -1.61
C THR A 160 7.08 -4.42 -2.62
N VAL A 161 7.72 -3.59 -3.43
CA VAL A 161 7.02 -2.80 -4.46
C VAL A 161 6.31 -3.68 -5.47
N MET A 162 6.96 -4.77 -5.92
CA MET A 162 6.37 -5.71 -6.88
C MET A 162 5.07 -6.33 -6.37
N VAL A 163 5.03 -6.67 -5.08
CA VAL A 163 3.83 -7.25 -4.45
C VAL A 163 2.69 -6.24 -4.40
N HIS A 164 2.95 -4.99 -4.00
CA HIS A 164 1.92 -3.94 -4.00
C HIS A 164 1.42 -3.62 -5.40
N ILE A 165 2.29 -3.57 -6.41
CA ILE A 165 1.88 -3.41 -7.82
C ILE A 165 0.98 -4.56 -8.27
N ARG A 166 1.31 -5.81 -7.92
CA ARG A 166 0.47 -6.97 -8.26
C ARG A 166 -0.93 -6.83 -7.64
N ARG A 167 -1.03 -6.36 -6.39
CA ARG A 167 -2.30 -6.17 -5.69
C ARG A 167 -3.10 -5.02 -6.28
N LEU A 168 -2.46 -3.89 -6.56
CA LEU A 168 -3.07 -2.77 -7.27
C LEU A 168 -3.73 -3.23 -8.57
N ARG A 169 -3.00 -3.98 -9.40
CA ARG A 169 -3.54 -4.54 -10.63
C ARG A 169 -4.75 -5.43 -10.38
N GLY A 170 -4.69 -6.29 -9.36
CA GLY A 170 -5.83 -7.14 -8.98
C GLY A 170 -7.05 -6.33 -8.55
N LYS A 171 -6.86 -5.29 -7.72
CA LYS A 171 -7.96 -4.41 -7.27
C LYS A 171 -8.53 -3.56 -8.40
N MET A 172 -7.70 -3.10 -9.33
CA MET A 172 -8.12 -2.37 -10.53
C MET A 172 -8.72 -3.27 -11.62
N LYS A 173 -8.79 -4.59 -11.39
CA LYS A 173 -9.27 -5.59 -12.37
C LYS A 173 -8.53 -5.49 -13.71
N GLU A 174 -7.23 -5.10 -13.67
CA GLU A 174 -6.41 -5.03 -14.89
C GLU A 174 -6.30 -6.42 -15.51
N ASP A 175 -6.93 -6.61 -16.67
CA ASP A 175 -6.69 -7.81 -17.46
C ASP A 175 -5.27 -7.78 -18.02
N THR A 176 -4.57 -8.92 -17.93
CA THR A 176 -3.14 -9.06 -18.23
C THR A 176 -2.78 -8.74 -19.68
N ARG A 177 -3.76 -8.53 -20.56
CA ARG A 177 -3.55 -8.43 -22.01
C ARG A 177 -3.93 -7.11 -22.69
N GLN A 178 -4.92 -6.37 -22.25
CA GLN A 178 -5.43 -5.24 -23.05
C GLN A 178 -5.56 -3.88 -22.35
N ASN A 179 -5.84 -3.80 -21.04
CA ASN A 179 -6.05 -2.53 -20.33
C ASN A 179 -5.10 -2.37 -19.16
N LYS A 180 -3.80 -2.19 -19.43
CA LYS A 180 -2.83 -1.93 -18.36
C LYS A 180 -2.78 -0.44 -18.04
N ILE A 181 -3.27 -0.06 -16.87
CA ILE A 181 -3.05 1.25 -16.28
C ILE A 181 -1.57 1.37 -15.90
N ILE A 182 -1.08 0.40 -15.11
CA ILE A 182 0.34 0.35 -14.70
C ILE A 182 1.13 -0.51 -15.69
N THR A 183 2.03 0.10 -16.43
CA THR A 183 2.93 -0.55 -17.38
C THR A 183 4.22 -0.98 -16.71
N THR A 184 4.64 -2.24 -16.90
CA THR A 184 5.97 -2.70 -16.50
C THR A 184 6.98 -2.38 -17.59
N VAL A 185 8.05 -1.70 -17.23
CA VAL A 185 9.24 -1.54 -18.09
C VAL A 185 10.28 -2.54 -17.63
N TRP A 186 10.41 -3.63 -18.36
CA TRP A 186 11.24 -4.77 -17.98
C TRP A 186 12.68 -4.37 -17.69
N GLY A 187 13.21 -4.82 -16.56
CA GLY A 187 14.56 -4.50 -16.09
C GLY A 187 14.75 -3.07 -15.55
N VAL A 188 13.69 -2.23 -15.58
CA VAL A 188 13.77 -0.83 -15.14
C VAL A 188 12.78 -0.52 -14.02
N GLY A 189 11.47 -0.77 -14.20
CA GLY A 189 10.47 -0.42 -13.18
C GLY A 189 9.05 -0.31 -13.72
N TYR A 190 8.32 0.69 -13.25
CA TYR A 190 6.89 0.88 -13.51
C TYR A 190 6.57 2.31 -13.91
N LYS A 191 5.52 2.47 -14.72
CA LYS A 191 4.96 3.77 -15.11
C LYS A 191 3.45 3.67 -15.39
N ILE A 192 2.78 4.81 -15.46
CA ILE A 192 1.48 4.97 -16.11
C ILE A 192 1.72 5.76 -17.39
N GLU A 193 1.22 5.26 -18.53
CA GLU A 193 1.31 5.99 -19.81
C GLU A 193 0.40 7.23 -19.81
N LYS A 194 0.73 8.20 -20.65
CA LYS A 194 -0.13 9.39 -20.87
C LYS A 194 -1.47 9.02 -21.47
#